data_8cf3a14e5b5ca57a9cfe00926441f96f
#
_entry.id   8cf3a14e5b5ca57a9cfe00926441f96f
#
_cell.length_a   1.000
_cell.length_b   1.000
_cell.length_c   1.000
_cell.angle_alpha   90.00
_cell.angle_beta   90.00
_cell.angle_gamma   90.00
#
_symmetry.space_group_name_H-M   'P 1'
#
loop_
_entity.id
_entity.type
_entity.pdbx_description
1 polymer ?
#
loop_
_entity_poly.entity_id
_entity_poly.type
_entity_poly.pdbx_seq_one_letter_code
_entity_poly.pdbx_strand_id
1 'polypeptide(L)'
;VRILFLTHAFNSLTQRLYVELTQLGHEVSVEFDINDSVSSEAVARFRPHLILAPYLRRAIPEAIWRDYVCLIVHPGVVGDRGPSALDRAILEGTTEWGVTVLQAEAEMDAGPVWASATFAMRAATKSSLYRNEVTEAAVSALRCALDRFADYRAGRWQPERVPLRPLRPLLSQAERAIDWRRDTTAAVLSKIHAADGFPGVRDALFGNACHLFNASAFPARGMAGEVLG
;
A
#
# COMPACT_ATOMS: atom_id res chain seq x y z
N VAL A 1 -18.59 1.71 16.42
CA VAL A 1 -18.94 1.83 14.99
C VAL A 1 -18.81 0.44 14.35
N ARG A 2 -19.75 0.08 13.44
CA ARG A 2 -19.58 -1.11 12.59
C ARG A 2 -18.72 -0.76 11.39
N ILE A 3 -17.59 -1.47 11.23
CA ILE A 3 -16.61 -1.25 10.18
C ILE A 3 -16.46 -2.53 9.36
N LEU A 4 -16.75 -2.46 8.05
CA LEU A 4 -16.51 -3.56 7.14
C LEU A 4 -15.16 -3.37 6.46
N PHE A 5 -14.26 -4.34 6.61
CA PHE A 5 -13.07 -4.41 5.77
C PHE A 5 -13.40 -5.05 4.43
N LEU A 6 -13.16 -4.32 3.34
CA LEU A 6 -13.03 -4.91 2.00
C LEU A 6 -11.54 -5.02 1.69
N THR A 7 -11.04 -6.24 1.52
CA THR A 7 -9.61 -6.47 1.38
C THR A 7 -9.30 -7.62 0.42
N HIS A 8 -8.19 -7.51 -0.31
CA HIS A 8 -7.74 -8.59 -1.20
C HIS A 8 -7.10 -9.75 -0.44
N ALA A 9 -6.47 -9.47 0.69
CA ALA A 9 -5.86 -10.47 1.55
C ALA A 9 -5.82 -9.99 3.00
N PHE A 10 -5.88 -10.92 3.95
CA PHE A 10 -5.71 -10.65 5.36
C PHE A 10 -4.21 -10.59 5.71
N ASN A 11 -3.51 -9.63 5.08
CA ASN A 11 -2.07 -9.41 5.23
C ASN A 11 -1.71 -8.74 6.57
N SER A 12 -0.43 -8.48 6.82
CA SER A 12 0.04 -7.91 8.10
C SER A 12 -0.62 -6.56 8.44
N LEU A 13 -0.83 -5.68 7.46
CA LEU A 13 -1.52 -4.40 7.67
C LEU A 13 -2.99 -4.62 8.04
N THR A 14 -3.69 -5.47 7.29
CA THR A 14 -5.10 -5.79 7.56
C THR A 14 -5.26 -6.41 8.96
N GLN A 15 -4.37 -7.33 9.33
CA GLN A 15 -4.36 -7.96 10.67
C GLN A 15 -4.13 -6.91 11.77
N ARG A 16 -3.13 -6.05 11.59
CA ARG A 16 -2.83 -5.00 12.57
C ARG A 16 -4.00 -4.05 12.76
N LEU A 17 -4.61 -3.56 11.68
CA LEU A 17 -5.77 -2.67 11.75
C LEU A 17 -6.99 -3.37 12.35
N TYR A 18 -7.21 -4.65 12.04
CA TYR A 18 -8.29 -5.43 12.65
C TYR A 18 -8.18 -5.50 14.18
N VAL A 19 -7.00 -5.85 14.68
CA VAL A 19 -6.72 -5.92 16.13
C VAL A 19 -6.90 -4.54 16.77
N GLU A 20 -6.31 -3.51 16.17
CA GLU A 20 -6.37 -2.14 16.67
C GLU A 20 -7.82 -1.64 16.81
N LEU A 21 -8.62 -1.80 15.76
CA LEU A 21 -10.01 -1.32 15.77
C LEU A 21 -10.91 -2.13 16.72
N THR A 22 -10.67 -3.43 16.83
CA THR A 22 -11.39 -4.28 17.77
C THR A 22 -11.06 -3.89 19.21
N GLN A 23 -9.80 -3.59 19.53
CA GLN A 23 -9.37 -3.11 20.86
C GLN A 23 -9.96 -1.72 21.20
N LEU A 24 -10.19 -0.88 20.20
CA LEU A 24 -10.89 0.40 20.35
C LEU A 24 -12.43 0.25 20.52
N GLY A 25 -12.94 -0.98 20.55
CA GLY A 25 -14.35 -1.27 20.76
C GLY A 25 -15.23 -1.14 19.52
N HIS A 26 -14.64 -1.18 18.31
CA HIS A 26 -15.40 -1.24 17.08
C HIS A 26 -15.82 -2.68 16.78
N GLU A 27 -16.98 -2.85 16.14
CA GLU A 27 -17.43 -4.11 15.58
C GLU A 27 -16.86 -4.21 14.15
N VAL A 28 -15.94 -5.14 13.92
CA VAL A 28 -15.22 -5.28 12.65
C VAL A 28 -15.55 -6.61 11.98
N SER A 29 -16.01 -6.54 10.73
CA SER A 29 -16.16 -7.69 9.84
C SER A 29 -15.17 -7.59 8.68
N VAL A 30 -14.77 -8.73 8.13
CA VAL A 30 -13.82 -8.79 7.02
C VAL A 30 -14.46 -9.52 5.86
N GLU A 31 -14.41 -8.92 4.67
CA GLU A 31 -14.83 -9.54 3.43
C GLU A 31 -13.71 -9.41 2.38
N PHE A 32 -13.51 -10.48 1.62
CA PHE A 32 -12.54 -10.47 0.52
C PHE A 32 -13.16 -9.91 -0.77
N ASP A 33 -12.38 -9.09 -1.49
CA ASP A 33 -12.78 -8.45 -2.76
C ASP A 33 -12.80 -9.44 -3.95
N ILE A 34 -13.49 -10.57 -3.80
CA ILE A 34 -13.55 -11.65 -4.82
C ILE A 34 -14.23 -11.14 -6.09
N ASN A 35 -15.41 -10.54 -5.93
CA ASN A 35 -16.20 -9.90 -6.99
C ASN A 35 -17.22 -8.91 -6.41
N ASP A 36 -17.86 -8.13 -7.28
CA ASP A 36 -18.78 -7.07 -6.89
C ASP A 36 -20.05 -7.59 -6.16
N SER A 37 -20.54 -8.78 -6.54
CA SER A 37 -21.69 -9.41 -5.89
C SER A 37 -21.39 -9.77 -4.44
N VAL A 38 -20.22 -10.38 -4.17
CA VAL A 38 -19.78 -10.75 -2.82
C VAL A 38 -19.62 -9.50 -1.96
N SER A 39 -18.97 -8.45 -2.48
CA SER A 39 -18.81 -7.19 -1.75
C SER A 39 -20.16 -6.54 -1.44
N SER A 40 -21.09 -6.53 -2.40
CA SER A 40 -22.44 -5.96 -2.22
C SER A 40 -23.26 -6.75 -1.20
N GLU A 41 -23.18 -8.07 -1.24
CA GLU A 41 -23.86 -8.95 -0.27
C GLU A 41 -23.32 -8.75 1.15
N ALA A 42 -22.01 -8.64 1.32
CA ALA A 42 -21.39 -8.38 2.61
C ALA A 42 -21.84 -7.04 3.19
N VAL A 43 -21.89 -5.98 2.37
CA VAL A 43 -22.40 -4.67 2.78
C VAL A 43 -23.88 -4.75 3.20
N ALA A 44 -24.71 -5.41 2.39
CA ALA A 44 -26.16 -5.54 2.68
C ALA A 44 -26.43 -6.32 3.98
N ARG A 45 -25.65 -7.37 4.25
CA ARG A 45 -25.80 -8.21 5.45
C ARG A 45 -25.26 -7.50 6.70
N PHE A 46 -24.05 -6.97 6.63
CA PHE A 46 -23.37 -6.36 7.79
C PHE A 46 -23.89 -4.96 8.09
N ARG A 47 -24.38 -4.23 7.08
CA ARG A 47 -24.86 -2.84 7.19
C ARG A 47 -23.85 -1.95 7.93
N PRO A 48 -22.64 -1.77 7.39
CA PRO A 48 -21.58 -1.03 8.04
C PRO A 48 -21.93 0.46 8.19
N HIS A 49 -21.33 1.13 9.16
CA HIS A 49 -21.32 2.59 9.23
C HIS A 49 -20.18 3.19 8.39
N LEU A 50 -19.11 2.39 8.21
CA LEU A 50 -17.91 2.74 7.50
C LEU A 50 -17.33 1.50 6.82
N ILE A 51 -16.84 1.66 5.60
CA ILE A 51 -16.08 0.63 4.90
C ILE A 51 -14.61 1.05 4.89
N LEU A 52 -13.72 0.14 5.22
CA LEU A 52 -12.28 0.35 5.21
C LEU A 52 -11.61 -0.63 4.26
N ALA A 53 -10.76 -0.12 3.38
CA ALA A 53 -10.00 -0.91 2.42
C ALA A 53 -8.50 -0.84 2.74
N PRO A 54 -7.98 -1.74 3.59
CA PRO A 54 -6.57 -1.75 3.96
C PRO A 54 -5.64 -2.20 2.84
N TYR A 55 -6.14 -3.08 1.97
CA TYR A 55 -5.38 -3.64 0.86
C TYR A 55 -6.31 -4.12 -0.23
N LEU A 56 -6.37 -3.41 -1.34
CA LEU A 56 -7.19 -3.75 -2.50
C LEU A 56 -6.35 -3.99 -3.76
N ARG A 57 -6.88 -4.82 -4.65
CA ARG A 57 -6.44 -4.97 -6.05
C ARG A 57 -7.54 -4.63 -7.03
N ARG A 58 -8.77 -4.57 -6.57
CA ARG A 58 -9.96 -4.22 -7.34
C ARG A 58 -10.52 -2.89 -6.84
N ALA A 59 -11.13 -2.12 -7.72
CA ALA A 59 -11.90 -0.95 -7.31
C ALA A 59 -13.10 -1.38 -6.45
N ILE A 60 -13.46 -0.56 -5.47
CA ILE A 60 -14.74 -0.72 -4.74
C ILE A 60 -15.86 -0.41 -5.73
N PRO A 61 -16.91 -1.26 -5.83
CA PRO A 61 -18.03 -1.02 -6.73
C PRO A 61 -18.70 0.34 -6.51
N GLU A 62 -19.08 1.00 -7.59
CA GLU A 62 -19.68 2.33 -7.56
C GLU A 62 -20.93 2.39 -6.69
N ALA A 63 -21.79 1.37 -6.75
CA ALA A 63 -22.98 1.24 -5.91
C ALA A 63 -22.66 1.20 -4.41
N ILE A 64 -21.43 0.87 -4.02
CA ILE A 64 -21.00 0.86 -2.62
C ILE A 64 -20.45 2.22 -2.21
N TRP A 65 -19.46 2.76 -2.96
CA TRP A 65 -18.80 4.02 -2.51
C TRP A 65 -19.69 5.26 -2.69
N ARG A 66 -20.78 5.18 -3.46
CA ARG A 66 -21.79 6.25 -3.51
C ARG A 66 -22.65 6.34 -2.26
N ASP A 67 -23.00 5.19 -1.68
CA ASP A 67 -23.93 5.11 -0.56
C ASP A 67 -23.23 5.05 0.80
N TYR A 68 -21.96 4.63 0.82
CA TYR A 68 -21.17 4.45 2.03
C TYR A 68 -19.87 5.24 1.99
N VAL A 69 -19.44 5.71 3.16
CA VAL A 69 -18.07 6.21 3.32
C VAL A 69 -17.12 5.02 3.22
N CYS A 70 -16.31 5.02 2.17
CA CYS A 70 -15.30 4.00 1.92
C CYS A 70 -13.91 4.64 2.02
N LEU A 71 -13.12 4.25 3.03
CA LEU A 71 -11.77 4.76 3.23
C LEU A 71 -10.75 3.76 2.72
N ILE A 72 -9.85 4.23 1.87
CA ILE A 72 -8.72 3.47 1.32
C ILE A 72 -7.47 3.85 2.10
N VAL A 73 -6.69 2.85 2.51
CA VAL A 73 -5.35 3.06 3.09
C VAL A 73 -4.33 2.94 1.96
N HIS A 74 -3.92 4.07 1.41
CA HIS A 74 -2.95 4.12 0.32
C HIS A 74 -1.53 4.26 0.89
N PRO A 75 -0.58 3.35 0.56
CA PRO A 75 0.81 3.43 1.02
C PRO A 75 1.62 4.44 0.19
N GLY A 76 1.14 5.66 0.11
CA GLY A 76 1.70 6.78 -0.63
C GLY A 76 1.50 8.10 0.11
N VAL A 77 2.35 9.08 -0.17
CA VAL A 77 2.21 10.44 0.35
C VAL A 77 0.97 11.13 -0.24
N VAL A 78 0.52 12.19 0.41
CA VAL A 78 -0.63 12.98 -0.06
C VAL A 78 -0.49 13.35 -1.54
N GLY A 79 -1.52 13.03 -2.31
CA GLY A 79 -1.58 13.26 -3.75
C GLY A 79 -0.90 12.19 -4.61
N ASP A 80 -0.16 11.23 -4.04
CA ASP A 80 0.38 10.08 -4.78
C ASP A 80 -0.74 9.14 -5.24
N ARG A 81 -0.56 8.52 -6.42
CA ARG A 81 -1.59 7.70 -7.06
C ARG A 81 -0.98 6.49 -7.76
N GLY A 82 -1.59 5.33 -7.55
CA GLY A 82 -1.28 4.12 -8.29
C GLY A 82 -0.72 2.96 -7.46
N PRO A 83 -0.69 1.76 -8.02
CA PRO A 83 -0.52 0.50 -7.28
C PRO A 83 0.91 0.20 -6.81
N SER A 84 1.92 0.93 -7.28
CA SER A 84 3.34 0.68 -6.95
C SER A 84 4.00 1.85 -6.20
N ALA A 85 3.24 2.55 -5.38
CA ALA A 85 3.70 3.74 -4.67
C ALA A 85 4.99 3.50 -3.85
N LEU A 86 5.00 2.51 -2.97
CA LEU A 86 6.17 2.17 -2.14
C LEU A 86 7.33 1.61 -2.97
N ASP A 87 7.05 0.80 -4.02
CA ASP A 87 8.08 0.30 -4.95
C ASP A 87 8.86 1.45 -5.59
N ARG A 88 8.14 2.46 -6.08
CA ARG A 88 8.74 3.64 -6.71
C ARG A 88 9.51 4.48 -5.71
N ALA A 89 9.00 4.67 -4.50
CA ALA A 89 9.71 5.39 -3.45
C ALA A 89 11.07 4.74 -3.13
N ILE A 90 11.14 3.41 -3.09
CA ILE A 90 12.41 2.67 -2.88
C ILE A 90 13.35 2.88 -4.08
N LEU A 91 12.86 2.73 -5.31
CA LEU A 91 13.66 2.89 -6.53
C LEU A 91 14.20 4.31 -6.70
N GLU A 92 13.41 5.30 -6.35
CA GLU A 92 13.75 6.72 -6.42
C GLU A 92 14.67 7.18 -5.27
N GLY A 93 14.95 6.29 -4.31
CA GLY A 93 15.80 6.60 -3.15
C GLY A 93 15.21 7.67 -2.24
N THR A 94 13.88 7.72 -2.15
CA THR A 94 13.16 8.70 -1.33
C THR A 94 13.51 8.54 0.14
N THR A 95 13.84 9.62 0.82
CA THR A 95 14.26 9.61 2.24
C THR A 95 13.10 9.73 3.23
N GLU A 96 11.94 10.22 2.78
CA GLU A 96 10.70 10.31 3.54
C GLU A 96 9.54 9.79 2.68
N TRP A 97 8.65 9.02 3.27
CA TRP A 97 7.45 8.52 2.60
C TRP A 97 6.25 8.61 3.55
N GLY A 98 5.08 8.08 3.13
CA GLY A 98 3.90 8.18 3.98
C GLY A 98 2.78 7.23 3.59
N VAL A 99 1.72 7.32 4.37
CA VAL A 99 0.43 6.68 4.14
C VAL A 99 -0.65 7.74 4.13
N THR A 100 -1.56 7.65 3.18
CA THR A 100 -2.73 8.52 3.06
C THR A 100 -4.01 7.69 3.22
N VAL A 101 -4.88 8.11 4.12
CA VAL A 101 -6.26 7.61 4.22
C VAL A 101 -7.13 8.55 3.42
N LEU A 102 -7.72 8.06 2.34
CA LEU A 102 -8.54 8.82 1.41
C LEU A 102 -9.88 8.14 1.15
N GLN A 103 -10.88 8.89 0.74
CA GLN A 103 -12.19 8.36 0.41
C GLN A 103 -12.18 7.79 -1.01
N ALA A 104 -12.84 6.64 -1.19
CA ALA A 104 -13.01 6.05 -2.51
C ALA A 104 -13.92 6.90 -3.38
N GLU A 105 -13.51 7.10 -4.62
CA GLU A 105 -14.27 7.75 -5.69
C GLU A 105 -14.02 6.99 -7.02
N ALA A 106 -14.59 7.50 -8.13
CA ALA A 106 -14.46 6.89 -9.45
C ALA A 106 -13.00 6.79 -9.93
N GLU A 107 -12.18 7.79 -9.62
CA GLU A 107 -10.77 7.78 -10.00
C GLU A 107 -9.90 7.16 -8.89
N MET A 108 -8.97 6.29 -9.30
CA MET A 108 -8.03 5.63 -8.39
C MET A 108 -7.19 6.65 -7.60
N ASP A 109 -7.20 6.52 -6.28
CA ASP A 109 -6.43 7.30 -5.31
C ASP A 109 -6.59 8.83 -5.46
N ALA A 110 -7.74 9.28 -5.97
CA ALA A 110 -8.04 10.70 -6.25
C ALA A 110 -9.06 11.33 -5.30
N GLY A 111 -9.64 10.56 -4.41
CA GLY A 111 -10.65 11.05 -3.48
C GLY A 111 -10.09 11.98 -2.40
N PRO A 112 -10.98 12.68 -1.68
CA PRO A 112 -10.56 13.61 -0.63
C PRO A 112 -9.83 12.90 0.51
N VAL A 113 -8.83 13.57 1.06
CA VAL A 113 -7.93 13.06 2.10
C VAL A 113 -8.58 13.25 3.47
N TRP A 114 -8.66 12.17 4.22
CA TRP A 114 -9.14 12.15 5.61
C TRP A 114 -8.00 12.37 6.60
N ALA A 115 -6.88 11.72 6.38
CA ALA A 115 -5.68 11.86 7.20
C ALA A 115 -4.45 11.32 6.46
N SER A 116 -3.26 11.68 6.95
CA SER A 116 -2.01 11.12 6.47
C SER A 116 -0.99 11.05 7.61
N ALA A 117 0.01 10.20 7.44
CA ALA A 117 1.19 10.15 8.31
C ALA A 117 2.42 9.88 7.47
N THR A 118 3.55 10.51 7.83
CA THR A 118 4.84 10.32 7.16
C THR A 118 5.80 9.54 8.05
N PHE A 119 6.82 8.96 7.44
CA PHE A 119 7.90 8.24 8.11
C PHE A 119 9.22 8.36 7.34
N ALA A 120 10.34 8.25 8.06
CA ALA A 120 11.65 8.19 7.44
C ALA A 120 11.86 6.84 6.74
N MET A 121 12.29 6.87 5.49
CA MET A 121 12.63 5.68 4.71
C MET A 121 14.02 5.17 5.10
N ARG A 122 14.10 3.95 5.62
CA ARG A 122 15.37 3.26 5.80
C ARG A 122 15.72 2.39 4.60
N ALA A 123 17.00 2.08 4.42
CA ALA A 123 17.43 1.13 3.40
C ALA A 123 17.00 -0.30 3.81
N ALA A 124 15.90 -0.78 3.26
CA ALA A 124 15.32 -2.08 3.58
C ALA A 124 14.43 -2.61 2.44
N THR A 125 14.07 -3.88 2.54
CA THR A 125 13.12 -4.50 1.60
C THR A 125 11.73 -3.91 1.73
N LYS A 126 10.98 -3.89 0.63
CA LYS A 126 9.58 -3.44 0.61
C LYS A 126 8.73 -4.16 1.66
N SER A 127 8.89 -5.46 1.80
CA SER A 127 8.13 -6.24 2.78
C SER A 127 8.46 -5.85 4.22
N SER A 128 9.70 -5.46 4.49
CA SER A 128 10.11 -4.96 5.81
C SER A 128 9.51 -3.58 6.10
N LEU A 129 9.63 -2.63 5.15
CA LEU A 129 9.01 -1.30 5.27
C LEU A 129 7.49 -1.38 5.41
N TYR A 130 6.86 -2.25 4.63
CA TYR A 130 5.39 -2.42 4.67
C TYR A 130 4.91 -2.94 6.03
N ARG A 131 5.61 -3.94 6.60
CA ARG A 131 5.24 -4.53 7.90
C ARG A 131 5.51 -3.62 9.10
N ASN A 132 6.41 -2.67 8.96
CA ASN A 132 6.80 -1.78 10.06
C ASN A 132 6.30 -0.35 9.78
N GLU A 133 7.08 0.47 9.08
CA GLU A 133 6.85 1.90 8.92
C GLU A 133 5.49 2.23 8.29
N VAL A 134 5.14 1.53 7.20
CA VAL A 134 3.84 1.73 6.52
C VAL A 134 2.69 1.33 7.45
N THR A 135 2.83 0.21 8.16
CA THR A 135 1.78 -0.27 9.08
C THR A 135 1.58 0.70 10.24
N GLU A 136 2.65 1.21 10.87
CA GLU A 136 2.53 2.18 11.98
C GLU A 136 1.96 3.53 11.49
N ALA A 137 2.40 4.02 10.33
CA ALA A 137 1.83 5.22 9.72
C ALA A 137 0.34 5.04 9.35
N ALA A 138 -0.04 3.86 8.85
CA ALA A 138 -1.43 3.53 8.54
C ALA A 138 -2.31 3.53 9.79
N VAL A 139 -1.85 2.93 10.90
CA VAL A 139 -2.55 2.96 12.20
C VAL A 139 -2.73 4.39 12.67
N SER A 140 -1.67 5.20 12.64
CA SER A 140 -1.73 6.61 13.05
C SER A 140 -2.72 7.42 12.20
N ALA A 141 -2.61 7.33 10.87
CA ALA A 141 -3.49 8.05 9.96
C ALA A 141 -4.94 7.59 10.10
N LEU A 142 -5.18 6.28 10.26
CA LEU A 142 -6.54 5.76 10.40
C LEU A 142 -7.20 6.20 11.71
N ARG A 143 -6.47 6.22 12.83
CA ARG A 143 -7.00 6.77 14.09
C ARG A 143 -7.47 8.21 13.92
N CYS A 144 -6.63 9.07 13.32
CA CYS A 144 -7.01 10.46 13.02
C CYS A 144 -8.26 10.55 12.11
N ALA A 145 -8.39 9.66 11.11
CA ALA A 145 -9.56 9.63 10.25
C ALA A 145 -10.82 9.20 11.01
N LEU A 146 -10.72 8.22 11.90
CA LEU A 146 -11.85 7.74 12.71
C LEU A 146 -12.32 8.78 13.74
N ASP A 147 -11.41 9.54 14.34
CA ASP A 147 -11.75 10.63 15.26
C ASP A 147 -12.62 11.69 14.55
N ARG A 148 -12.41 11.90 13.26
CA ARG A 148 -13.16 12.84 12.43
C ARG A 148 -14.50 12.29 11.91
N PHE A 149 -14.70 10.97 11.97
CA PHE A 149 -15.85 10.31 11.37
C PHE A 149 -17.20 10.78 11.96
N ALA A 150 -17.28 11.01 13.27
CA ALA A 150 -18.47 11.52 13.92
C ALA A 150 -18.81 12.96 13.47
N ASP A 151 -17.80 13.80 13.33
CA ASP A 151 -17.94 15.18 12.89
C ASP A 151 -18.30 15.26 11.39
N TYR A 152 -17.71 14.41 10.58
CA TYR A 152 -18.09 14.25 9.18
C TYR A 152 -19.58 13.89 9.04
N ARG A 153 -20.04 12.88 9.78
CA ARG A 153 -21.45 12.48 9.76
C ARG A 153 -22.42 13.55 10.25
N ALA A 154 -21.96 14.41 11.13
CA ALA A 154 -22.72 15.54 11.65
C ALA A 154 -22.59 16.80 10.78
N GLY A 155 -21.88 16.75 9.67
CA GLY A 155 -21.64 17.89 8.76
C GLY A 155 -20.74 18.98 9.33
N ARG A 156 -20.00 18.71 10.43
CA ARG A 156 -19.11 19.69 11.07
C ARG A 156 -17.70 19.68 10.51
N TRP A 157 -17.33 18.65 9.80
CA TRP A 157 -16.01 18.49 9.17
C TRP A 157 -16.14 17.84 7.80
N GLN A 158 -15.24 18.18 6.87
CA GLN A 158 -15.16 17.58 5.54
C GLN A 158 -13.71 17.22 5.23
N PRO A 159 -13.46 16.09 4.51
CA PRO A 159 -12.15 15.73 4.06
C PRO A 159 -11.64 16.70 2.98
N GLU A 160 -10.32 16.86 2.91
CA GLU A 160 -9.67 17.85 2.05
C GLU A 160 -9.40 17.30 0.65
N ARG A 161 -9.72 18.07 -0.39
CA ARG A 161 -9.25 17.81 -1.75
C ARG A 161 -7.89 18.45 -1.95
N VAL A 162 -6.93 17.64 -2.41
CA VAL A 162 -5.54 18.02 -2.58
C VAL A 162 -5.14 17.99 -4.06
N PRO A 163 -4.08 18.72 -4.44
CA PRO A 163 -3.49 18.57 -5.77
C PRO A 163 -3.00 17.13 -5.99
N LEU A 164 -3.39 16.55 -7.11
CA LEU A 164 -3.08 15.16 -7.44
C LEU A 164 -1.83 15.08 -8.32
N ARG A 165 -0.97 14.12 -8.04
CA ARG A 165 0.12 13.71 -8.95
C ARG A 165 -0.47 12.88 -10.10
N PRO A 166 0.26 12.78 -11.22
CA PRO A 166 -0.15 11.86 -12.30
C PRO A 166 -0.31 10.44 -11.78
N LEU A 167 -1.36 9.75 -12.25
CA LEU A 167 -1.55 8.32 -11.97
C LEU A 167 -0.36 7.53 -12.54
N ARG A 168 0.33 6.80 -11.69
CA ARG A 168 1.44 5.94 -12.09
C ARG A 168 0.98 4.49 -12.22
N PRO A 169 1.26 3.82 -13.37
CA PRO A 169 0.84 2.43 -13.56
C PRO A 169 1.61 1.47 -12.66
N LEU A 170 1.12 0.22 -12.63
CA LEU A 170 1.84 -0.88 -11.97
C LEU A 170 3.26 -0.99 -12.55
N LEU A 171 4.24 -1.04 -11.68
CA LEU A 171 5.65 -1.16 -12.03
C LEU A 171 5.91 -2.53 -12.70
N SER A 172 6.42 -2.50 -13.91
CA SER A 172 6.71 -3.71 -14.71
C SER A 172 8.03 -4.35 -14.33
N GLN A 173 8.24 -5.61 -14.73
CA GLN A 173 9.55 -6.28 -14.58
C GLN A 173 10.65 -5.59 -15.42
N ALA A 174 10.30 -5.01 -16.57
CA ALA A 174 11.25 -4.28 -17.40
C ALA A 174 11.81 -3.04 -16.67
N GLU A 175 10.98 -2.31 -15.93
CA GLU A 175 11.41 -1.15 -15.14
C GLU A 175 12.31 -1.54 -13.94
N ARG A 176 12.27 -2.81 -13.52
CA ARG A 176 13.11 -3.37 -12.45
C ARG A 176 14.33 -4.11 -12.96
N ALA A 177 14.51 -4.24 -14.29
CA ALA A 177 15.60 -5.00 -14.89
C ALA A 177 16.97 -4.50 -14.40
N ILE A 178 17.84 -5.42 -14.00
CA ILE A 178 19.20 -5.11 -13.54
C ILE A 178 20.13 -5.07 -14.76
N ASP A 179 20.87 -3.99 -14.91
CA ASP A 179 22.02 -3.93 -15.81
C ASP A 179 23.31 -4.20 -15.02
N TRP A 180 23.72 -5.47 -14.99
CA TRP A 180 24.90 -5.90 -14.24
C TRP A 180 26.21 -5.22 -14.65
N ARG A 181 26.24 -4.52 -15.78
CA ARG A 181 27.42 -3.79 -16.26
C ARG A 181 27.44 -2.33 -15.84
N ARG A 182 26.26 -1.75 -15.57
CA ARG A 182 26.10 -0.30 -15.36
C ARG A 182 25.54 0.05 -13.98
N ASP A 183 24.69 -0.81 -13.42
CA ASP A 183 24.08 -0.54 -12.14
C ASP A 183 25.11 -0.63 -11.01
N THR A 184 25.09 0.35 -10.14
CA THR A 184 25.86 0.29 -8.88
C THR A 184 25.24 -0.74 -7.94
N THR A 185 26.01 -1.22 -6.95
CA THR A 185 25.49 -2.11 -5.90
C THR A 185 24.23 -1.52 -5.23
N ALA A 186 24.22 -0.22 -4.97
CA ALA A 186 23.05 0.46 -4.39
C ALA A 186 21.84 0.40 -5.33
N ALA A 187 22.02 0.63 -6.64
CA ALA A 187 20.95 0.54 -7.62
C ALA A 187 20.39 -0.89 -7.74
N VAL A 188 21.28 -1.90 -7.78
CA VAL A 188 20.87 -3.32 -7.79
C VAL A 188 20.06 -3.65 -6.54
N LEU A 189 20.54 -3.27 -5.36
CA LEU A 189 19.81 -3.50 -4.10
C LEU A 189 18.45 -2.80 -4.10
N SER A 190 18.37 -1.54 -4.54
CA SER A 190 17.09 -0.82 -4.63
C SER A 190 16.08 -1.54 -5.53
N LYS A 191 16.53 -2.04 -6.70
CA LYS A 191 15.68 -2.82 -7.61
C LYS A 191 15.17 -4.11 -6.96
N ILE A 192 16.04 -4.87 -6.29
CA ILE A 192 15.68 -6.11 -5.62
C ILE A 192 14.77 -5.82 -4.41
N HIS A 193 15.09 -4.83 -3.60
CA HIS A 193 14.30 -4.45 -2.43
C HIS A 193 12.90 -3.93 -2.80
N ALA A 194 12.76 -3.15 -3.89
CA ALA A 194 11.48 -2.69 -4.39
C ALA A 194 10.61 -3.81 -4.94
N ALA A 195 11.22 -4.89 -5.44
CA ALA A 195 10.53 -6.06 -5.96
C ALA A 195 10.33 -7.17 -4.90
N ASP A 196 10.84 -6.95 -3.69
CA ASP A 196 10.72 -7.90 -2.58
C ASP A 196 9.26 -8.25 -2.31
N GLY A 197 9.03 -9.56 -2.15
CA GLY A 197 7.71 -10.14 -2.13
C GLY A 197 7.59 -11.14 -3.27
N PHE A 198 6.54 -11.11 -4.04
CA PHE A 198 6.31 -12.06 -5.13
C PHE A 198 6.17 -11.32 -6.47
N PRO A 199 6.91 -11.71 -7.51
CA PRO A 199 7.88 -12.81 -7.61
C PRO A 199 9.36 -12.41 -7.37
N GLY A 200 9.69 -11.15 -7.08
CA GLY A 200 11.05 -10.61 -7.07
C GLY A 200 11.47 -10.01 -8.43
N VAL A 201 12.75 -9.69 -8.60
CA VAL A 201 13.31 -9.22 -9.88
C VAL A 201 13.61 -10.41 -10.77
N ARG A 202 13.02 -10.44 -11.97
CA ARG A 202 13.32 -11.47 -12.96
C ARG A 202 14.71 -11.27 -13.56
N ASP A 203 15.50 -12.33 -13.57
CA ASP A 203 16.87 -12.33 -14.09
C ASP A 203 17.24 -13.72 -14.64
N ALA A 204 18.49 -13.89 -15.05
CA ALA A 204 19.07 -15.17 -15.45
C ALA A 204 20.46 -15.35 -14.85
N LEU A 205 20.68 -16.47 -14.15
CA LEU A 205 21.97 -16.87 -13.63
C LEU A 205 22.43 -18.17 -14.29
N PHE A 206 23.64 -18.20 -14.82
CA PHE A 206 24.19 -19.36 -15.51
C PHE A 206 23.29 -19.89 -16.65
N GLY A 207 22.61 -18.99 -17.36
CA GLY A 207 21.67 -19.34 -18.43
C GLY A 207 20.28 -19.82 -17.99
N ASN A 208 20.03 -19.89 -16.69
CA ASN A 208 18.75 -20.29 -16.13
C ASN A 208 17.92 -19.09 -15.65
N ALA A 209 16.65 -19.03 -16.02
CA ALA A 209 15.74 -18.00 -15.52
C ALA A 209 15.53 -18.12 -14.00
N CYS A 210 15.64 -17.02 -13.31
CA CYS A 210 15.45 -16.94 -11.85
C CYS A 210 14.75 -15.67 -11.42
N HIS A 211 14.41 -15.57 -10.15
CA HIS A 211 13.92 -14.35 -9.52
C HIS A 211 14.82 -14.02 -8.32
N LEU A 212 15.28 -12.78 -8.26
CA LEU A 212 16.12 -12.28 -7.19
C LEU A 212 15.27 -11.54 -6.15
N PHE A 213 15.50 -11.85 -4.89
CA PHE A 213 14.84 -11.20 -3.75
C PHE A 213 15.71 -11.29 -2.50
N ASN A 214 15.42 -10.48 -1.50
CA ASN A 214 16.07 -10.48 -0.19
C ASN A 214 17.62 -10.36 -0.26
N ALA A 215 18.13 -9.48 -1.13
CA ALA A 215 19.57 -9.27 -1.30
C ALA A 215 20.12 -8.34 -0.22
N SER A 216 21.40 -8.54 0.12
CA SER A 216 22.18 -7.66 0.98
C SER A 216 23.58 -7.42 0.38
N ALA A 217 24.18 -6.29 0.74
CA ALA A 217 25.56 -6.01 0.35
C ALA A 217 26.54 -6.93 1.09
N PHE A 218 27.50 -7.44 0.36
CA PHE A 218 28.61 -8.21 0.93
C PHE A 218 29.94 -7.46 0.70
N PRO A 219 30.87 -7.40 1.66
CA PRO A 219 32.07 -6.58 1.58
C PRO A 219 33.19 -7.17 0.69
N ALA A 220 32.86 -8.04 -0.27
CA ALA A 220 33.78 -8.53 -1.28
C ALA A 220 33.82 -7.60 -2.50
N ARG A 221 34.96 -7.59 -3.20
CA ARG A 221 35.14 -6.84 -4.43
C ARG A 221 35.35 -7.80 -5.59
N GLY A 222 34.63 -7.58 -6.67
CA GLY A 222 34.74 -8.29 -7.93
C GLY A 222 34.46 -7.36 -9.10
N MET A 223 34.54 -7.87 -10.31
CA MET A 223 34.11 -7.15 -11.51
C MET A 223 32.58 -7.11 -11.58
N ALA A 224 32.01 -6.10 -12.26
CA ALA A 224 30.57 -6.01 -12.47
C ALA A 224 30.03 -7.27 -13.17
N GLY A 225 29.05 -7.93 -12.54
CA GLY A 225 28.46 -9.17 -13.03
C GLY A 225 29.25 -10.45 -12.76
N GLU A 226 30.36 -10.37 -12.02
CA GLU A 226 31.11 -11.55 -11.56
C GLU A 226 30.41 -12.23 -10.39
N VAL A 227 30.28 -13.54 -10.46
CA VAL A 227 29.78 -14.35 -9.35
C VAL A 227 30.96 -14.74 -8.46
N LEU A 228 30.93 -14.24 -7.23
CA LEU A 228 31.95 -14.58 -6.22
C LEU A 228 31.44 -15.80 -5.43
N GLY A 229 32.24 -16.87 -5.41
CA GLY A 229 31.92 -18.13 -4.73
C GLY A 229 31.94 -18.05 -3.21
#